data_f7d8653877ad7f15dcc25f58c7463af0
#
_entry.id   f7d8653877ad7f15dcc25f58c7463af0
#
_cell.length_a   1.000
_cell.length_b   1.000
_cell.length_c   1.000
_cell.angle_alpha   90.00
_cell.angle_beta   90.00
_cell.angle_gamma   90.00
#
_symmetry.space_group_name_H-M   'P 1'
#
loop_
_entity.id
_entity.type
_entity.pdbx_description
1 polymer ?
#
loop_
_entity_poly.entity_id
_entity_poly.type
_entity_poly.pdbx_seq_one_letter_code
_entity_poly.pdbx_strand_id
1 'polypeptide(L)'
;NLLATKGKAPNCHFVFVDNLPSNASPNFEDKIWNSVHKGMRDVIVSKNGTGKKADINSKGFDLYGKTGTAENPHGDNHAWFVGWADYNGEKYSIVILLENAGSGGTVAAPMAKKVFSKLILDIDFVSR
;
A
#
# COMPACT_ATOMS: atom_id res chain seq x y z
N ASN A 1 -1.72 6.02 -4.40
CA ASN A 1 -0.69 7.05 -4.26
C ASN A 1 -1.17 8.31 -3.51
N LEU A 2 -2.42 8.73 -3.69
CA LEU A 2 -3.00 9.92 -3.08
C LEU A 2 -2.82 9.98 -1.54
N LEU A 3 -3.00 8.84 -0.85
CA LEU A 3 -2.79 8.75 0.60
C LEU A 3 -1.32 8.95 0.99
N ALA A 4 -0.39 8.35 0.25
CA ALA A 4 1.04 8.45 0.54
C ALA A 4 1.56 9.88 0.40
N THR A 5 1.00 10.65 -0.51
CA THR A 5 1.43 12.01 -0.85
C THR A 5 0.56 13.10 -0.24
N LYS A 6 -0.34 12.75 0.69
CA LYS A 6 -1.30 13.68 1.32
C LYS A 6 -2.07 14.51 0.28
N GLY A 7 -2.60 13.84 -0.73
CA GLY A 7 -3.39 14.47 -1.79
C GLY A 7 -2.60 15.05 -2.97
N LYS A 8 -1.28 14.96 -3.00
CA LYS A 8 -0.43 15.52 -4.07
C LYS A 8 -0.08 14.52 -5.18
N ALA A 9 -0.89 13.50 -5.39
CA ALA A 9 -0.61 12.49 -6.41
C ALA A 9 -0.76 13.07 -7.83
N PRO A 10 0.08 12.66 -8.78
CA PRO A 10 -0.13 12.98 -10.18
C PRO A 10 -1.41 12.32 -10.70
N ASN A 11 -1.98 12.88 -11.76
CA ASN A 11 -3.10 12.27 -12.45
C ASN A 11 -2.68 10.91 -13.02
N CYS A 12 -3.40 9.85 -12.65
CA CYS A 12 -3.19 8.51 -13.21
C CYS A 12 -4.27 8.24 -14.26
N HIS A 13 -3.87 7.81 -15.45
CA HIS A 13 -4.79 7.49 -16.55
C HIS A 13 -4.47 6.11 -17.10
N PHE A 14 -5.52 5.34 -17.40
CA PHE A 14 -5.39 4.09 -18.17
C PHE A 14 -5.50 4.32 -19.68
N VAL A 15 -6.00 5.50 -20.09
CA VAL A 15 -6.17 5.90 -21.49
C VAL A 15 -5.65 7.32 -21.63
N PHE A 16 -4.93 7.62 -22.70
CA PHE A 16 -4.52 8.98 -23.03
C PHE A 16 -5.77 9.76 -23.43
N VAL A 17 -6.14 10.75 -22.64
CA VAL A 17 -7.24 11.69 -22.92
C VAL A 17 -6.66 13.09 -22.87
N ASP A 18 -6.78 13.80 -23.98
CA ASP A 18 -6.39 15.20 -24.05
C ASP A 18 -7.33 16.04 -23.16
N ASN A 19 -6.77 16.97 -22.38
CA ASN A 19 -7.51 17.92 -21.56
C ASN A 19 -8.35 17.33 -20.40
N LEU A 20 -7.83 16.36 -19.67
CA LEU A 20 -8.44 15.98 -18.40
C LEU A 20 -8.38 17.15 -17.40
N PRO A 21 -9.50 17.47 -16.73
CA PRO A 21 -9.47 18.45 -15.66
C PRO A 21 -8.48 17.99 -14.60
N SER A 22 -7.67 18.92 -14.08
CA SER A 22 -6.80 18.61 -12.94
C SER A 22 -7.67 18.09 -11.80
N ASN A 23 -7.44 16.85 -11.37
CA ASN A 23 -8.13 16.32 -10.21
C ASN A 23 -7.82 17.22 -9.02
N ALA A 24 -8.84 17.84 -8.46
CA ALA A 24 -8.68 18.65 -7.27
C ALA A 24 -8.15 17.73 -6.17
N SER A 25 -6.94 18.01 -5.69
CA SER A 25 -6.40 17.32 -4.53
C SER A 25 -7.26 17.62 -3.32
N PRO A 26 -7.70 16.63 -2.55
CA PRO A 26 -8.50 16.88 -1.37
C PRO A 26 -7.69 17.70 -0.37
N ASN A 27 -8.22 18.85 0.00
CA ASN A 27 -7.59 19.76 0.95
C ASN A 27 -8.04 19.42 2.38
N PHE A 28 -7.48 18.37 2.96
CA PHE A 28 -7.70 18.00 4.34
C PHE A 28 -6.62 18.60 5.25
N GLU A 29 -7.00 18.93 6.49
CA GLU A 29 -6.05 19.34 7.51
C GLU A 29 -5.03 18.24 7.81
N ASP A 30 -3.80 18.63 8.15
CA ASP A 30 -2.71 17.69 8.45
C ASP A 30 -3.06 16.66 9.53
N LYS A 31 -3.89 17.04 10.51
CA LYS A 31 -4.35 16.09 11.54
C LYS A 31 -5.13 14.91 10.97
N ILE A 32 -5.91 15.12 9.90
CA ILE A 32 -6.68 14.05 9.23
C ILE A 32 -5.71 13.11 8.50
N TRP A 33 -4.77 13.68 7.71
CA TRP A 33 -3.74 12.89 7.04
C TRP A 33 -2.91 12.06 8.04
N ASN A 34 -2.47 12.68 9.13
CA ASN A 34 -1.68 12.01 10.15
C ASN A 34 -2.46 10.89 10.85
N SER A 35 -3.77 11.08 11.08
CA SER A 35 -4.63 10.04 11.65
C SER A 35 -4.78 8.83 10.71
N VAL A 36 -4.98 9.07 9.42
CA VAL A 36 -5.05 8.01 8.40
C VAL A 36 -3.71 7.28 8.28
N HIS A 37 -2.61 8.02 8.18
CA HIS A 37 -1.26 7.42 8.10
C HIS A 37 -0.96 6.58 9.33
N LYS A 38 -1.27 7.11 10.53
CA LYS A 38 -1.10 6.34 11.76
C LYS A 38 -1.91 5.05 11.73
N GLY A 39 -3.20 5.11 11.37
CA GLY A 39 -4.04 3.93 11.27
C GLY A 39 -3.48 2.89 10.28
N MET A 40 -3.01 3.33 9.10
CA MET A 40 -2.40 2.43 8.11
C MET A 40 -1.06 1.86 8.58
N ARG A 41 -0.28 2.63 9.37
CA ARG A 41 0.94 2.11 10.00
C ARG A 41 0.61 1.07 11.07
N ASP A 42 -0.39 1.32 11.90
CA ASP A 42 -0.83 0.42 12.97
C ASP A 42 -1.32 -0.93 12.42
N VAL A 43 -1.90 -0.98 11.21
CA VAL A 43 -2.24 -2.24 10.51
C VAL A 43 -1.02 -3.14 10.33
N ILE A 44 0.17 -2.56 10.15
CA ILE A 44 1.42 -3.28 9.91
C ILE A 44 2.14 -3.60 11.22
N VAL A 45 2.32 -2.61 12.12
CA VAL A 45 3.24 -2.76 13.25
C VAL A 45 2.58 -3.17 14.55
N SER A 46 1.26 -2.97 14.71
CA SER A 46 0.60 -3.30 15.96
C SER A 46 0.51 -4.82 16.18
N LYS A 47 0.44 -5.22 17.45
CA LYS A 47 0.34 -6.65 17.85
C LYS A 47 -0.82 -7.37 17.13
N ASN A 48 -1.95 -6.67 16.98
CA ASN A 48 -3.18 -7.19 16.37
C ASN A 48 -3.41 -6.65 14.96
N GLY A 49 -2.39 -6.06 14.32
CA GLY A 49 -2.48 -5.52 12.97
C GLY A 49 -2.75 -6.61 11.94
N THR A 50 -3.79 -6.44 11.14
CA THR A 50 -4.20 -7.43 10.13
C THR A 50 -3.19 -7.56 8.99
N GLY A 51 -2.38 -6.56 8.76
CA GLY A 51 -1.30 -6.53 7.75
C GLY A 51 0.09 -6.87 8.31
N LYS A 52 0.21 -7.28 9.57
CA LYS A 52 1.52 -7.54 10.22
C LYS A 52 2.44 -8.48 9.43
N LYS A 53 1.87 -9.43 8.69
CA LYS A 53 2.66 -10.34 7.84
C LYS A 53 3.32 -9.66 6.63
N ALA A 54 2.96 -8.41 6.33
CA ALA A 54 3.64 -7.60 5.31
C ALA A 54 4.90 -6.90 5.84
N ASP A 55 5.08 -6.83 7.18
CA ASP A 55 6.23 -6.16 7.78
C ASP A 55 7.54 -6.85 7.41
N ILE A 56 8.47 -6.07 6.85
CA ILE A 56 9.80 -6.55 6.48
C ILE A 56 10.75 -6.44 7.67
N ASN A 57 10.44 -5.56 8.63
CA ASN A 57 11.29 -5.25 9.78
C ASN A 57 12.70 -4.80 9.37
N SER A 58 12.79 -3.96 8.33
CA SER A 58 14.04 -3.39 7.84
C SER A 58 14.17 -1.92 8.25
N LYS A 59 15.39 -1.53 8.66
CA LYS A 59 15.68 -0.16 9.03
C LYS A 59 15.50 0.78 7.83
N GLY A 60 14.82 1.90 8.03
CA GLY A 60 14.57 2.89 6.98
C GLY A 60 13.47 2.51 6.00
N PHE A 61 12.75 1.40 6.26
CA PHE A 61 11.60 0.98 5.47
C PHE A 61 10.33 1.07 6.30
N ASP A 62 9.49 2.06 6.01
CA ASP A 62 8.23 2.28 6.68
C ASP A 62 7.06 1.91 5.77
N LEU A 63 6.38 0.81 6.11
CA LEU A 63 5.23 0.31 5.36
C LEU A 63 3.91 0.77 6.00
N TYR A 64 3.03 1.28 5.19
CA TYR A 64 1.66 1.68 5.50
C TYR A 64 0.71 0.86 4.64
N GLY A 65 -0.33 0.27 5.23
CA GLY A 65 -1.19 -0.59 4.43
C GLY A 65 -2.57 -0.82 5.00
N LYS A 66 -3.40 -1.46 4.18
CA LYS A 66 -4.74 -1.93 4.53
C LYS A 66 -4.98 -3.27 3.88
N THR A 67 -5.41 -4.25 4.65
CA THR A 67 -5.89 -5.54 4.16
C THR A 67 -7.37 -5.46 3.83
N GLY A 68 -7.80 -6.22 2.85
CA GLY A 68 -9.19 -6.40 2.48
C GLY A 68 -9.51 -7.86 2.21
N THR A 69 -10.76 -8.22 2.41
CA THR A 69 -11.32 -9.51 2.02
C THR A 69 -12.65 -9.21 1.35
N ALA A 70 -12.74 -9.48 0.06
CA ALA A 70 -13.95 -9.27 -0.72
C ALA A 70 -14.68 -10.61 -0.89
N GLU A 71 -15.94 -10.65 -0.51
CA GLU A 71 -16.78 -11.84 -0.66
C GLU A 71 -16.96 -12.16 -2.15
N ASN A 72 -16.94 -13.45 -2.45
CA ASN A 72 -17.20 -13.98 -3.78
C ASN A 72 -18.29 -15.06 -3.71
N PRO A 73 -19.48 -14.82 -4.27
CA PRO A 73 -20.59 -15.77 -4.20
C PRO A 73 -20.34 -17.06 -4.99
N HIS A 74 -19.29 -17.10 -5.84
CA HIS A 74 -18.98 -18.23 -6.71
C HIS A 74 -17.69 -18.97 -6.36
N GLY A 75 -17.07 -18.67 -5.20
CA GLY A 75 -15.82 -19.30 -4.78
C GLY A 75 -15.30 -18.72 -3.48
N ASP A 76 -14.03 -18.97 -3.20
CA ASP A 76 -13.35 -18.38 -2.05
C ASP A 76 -13.25 -16.85 -2.19
N ASN A 77 -13.19 -16.17 -1.06
CA ASN A 77 -13.06 -14.72 -1.03
C ASN A 77 -11.79 -14.23 -1.76
N HIS A 78 -11.85 -13.02 -2.31
CA HIS A 78 -10.69 -12.36 -2.90
C HIS A 78 -9.89 -11.63 -1.81
N ALA A 79 -8.59 -11.87 -1.79
CA ALA A 79 -7.68 -11.28 -0.81
C ALA A 79 -7.03 -10.02 -1.36
N TRP A 80 -7.10 -8.91 -0.61
CA TRP A 80 -6.56 -7.62 -0.97
C TRP A 80 -5.50 -7.13 0.01
N PHE A 81 -4.49 -6.48 -0.52
CA PHE A 81 -3.60 -5.60 0.22
C PHE A 81 -3.31 -4.36 -0.62
N VAL A 82 -3.49 -3.18 -0.02
CA VAL A 82 -3.11 -1.91 -0.63
C VAL A 82 -2.23 -1.13 0.34
N GLY A 83 -1.25 -0.41 -0.17
CA GLY A 83 -0.37 0.36 0.69
C GLY A 83 0.74 1.07 -0.04
N TRP A 84 1.64 1.65 0.72
CA TRP A 84 2.89 2.20 0.23
C TRP A 84 4.00 2.01 1.26
N ALA A 85 5.21 2.03 0.76
CA ALA A 85 6.40 2.09 1.58
C ALA A 85 7.14 3.41 1.39
N ASP A 86 7.66 3.95 2.47
CA ASP A 86 8.68 5.00 2.44
C ASP A 86 10.05 4.31 2.60
N TYR A 87 10.92 4.47 1.62
CA TYR A 87 12.27 3.91 1.64
C TYR A 87 13.26 4.82 0.94
N ASN A 88 14.35 5.20 1.62
CA ASN A 88 15.38 6.11 1.12
C ASN A 88 14.83 7.44 0.56
N GLY A 89 13.76 7.98 1.17
CA GLY A 89 13.11 9.23 0.75
C GLY A 89 12.12 9.08 -0.41
N GLU A 90 12.02 7.90 -0.99
CA GLU A 90 11.08 7.59 -2.07
C GLU A 90 9.83 6.86 -1.56
N LYS A 91 8.73 6.96 -2.31
CA LYS A 91 7.45 6.32 -1.99
C LYS A 91 7.07 5.31 -3.06
N TYR A 92 6.91 4.06 -2.62
CA TYR A 92 6.56 2.94 -3.49
C TYR A 92 5.16 2.44 -3.16
N SER A 93 4.20 2.63 -4.05
CA SER A 93 2.82 2.15 -3.86
C SER A 93 2.65 0.73 -4.38
N ILE A 94 1.82 -0.05 -3.68
CA ILE A 94 1.48 -1.41 -4.06
C ILE A 94 -0.02 -1.67 -3.96
N VAL A 95 -0.53 -2.45 -4.89
CA VAL A 95 -1.86 -3.06 -4.83
C VAL A 95 -1.69 -4.54 -5.15
N ILE A 96 -2.21 -5.41 -4.29
CA ILE A 96 -2.25 -6.85 -4.49
C ILE A 96 -3.69 -7.31 -4.42
N LEU A 97 -4.10 -8.01 -5.46
CA LEU A 97 -5.33 -8.79 -5.52
C LEU A 97 -4.97 -10.24 -5.81
N LEU A 98 -5.46 -11.13 -4.97
CA LEU A 98 -5.40 -12.57 -5.19
C LEU A 98 -6.83 -13.10 -5.22
N GLU A 99 -7.27 -13.52 -6.40
CA GLU A 99 -8.62 -14.04 -6.59
C GLU A 99 -8.78 -15.43 -5.97
N ASN A 100 -9.92 -15.68 -5.35
CA ASN A 100 -10.27 -16.97 -4.73
C ASN A 100 -9.19 -17.47 -3.76
N ALA A 101 -8.59 -16.59 -2.97
CA ALA A 101 -7.42 -16.92 -2.15
C ALA A 101 -7.64 -16.74 -0.64
N GLY A 102 -8.84 -16.38 -0.22
CA GLY A 102 -9.19 -16.23 1.18
C GLY A 102 -9.03 -14.80 1.72
N SER A 103 -8.27 -14.58 2.78
CA SER A 103 -8.21 -13.27 3.43
C SER A 103 -6.93 -12.49 3.14
N GLY A 104 -7.07 -11.16 3.05
CA GLY A 104 -5.94 -10.27 2.77
C GLY A 104 -4.80 -10.37 3.78
N GLY A 105 -5.11 -10.52 5.07
CA GLY A 105 -4.11 -10.65 6.12
C GLY A 105 -3.33 -11.97 6.08
N THR A 106 -3.91 -13.04 5.54
CA THR A 106 -3.27 -14.36 5.50
C THR A 106 -2.48 -14.61 4.22
N VAL A 107 -2.89 -14.05 3.09
CA VAL A 107 -2.26 -14.35 1.79
C VAL A 107 -1.75 -13.11 1.07
N ALA A 108 -2.50 -11.99 1.01
CA ALA A 108 -2.06 -10.80 0.31
C ALA A 108 -0.96 -10.03 1.07
N ALA A 109 -1.04 -9.94 2.41
CA ALA A 109 0.00 -9.29 3.21
C ALA A 109 1.38 -10.00 3.11
N PRO A 110 1.50 -11.34 3.21
CA PRO A 110 2.76 -12.03 2.94
C PRO A 110 3.28 -11.82 1.51
N MET A 111 2.40 -11.67 0.52
CA MET A 111 2.81 -11.38 -0.85
C MET A 111 3.40 -9.97 -0.95
N ALA A 112 2.79 -8.97 -0.29
CA ALA A 112 3.34 -7.62 -0.20
C ALA A 112 4.76 -7.63 0.39
N LYS A 113 4.99 -8.41 1.46
CA LYS A 113 6.32 -8.61 2.02
C LYS A 113 7.32 -9.11 0.99
N LYS A 114 6.96 -10.13 0.21
CA LYS A 114 7.85 -10.70 -0.82
C LYS A 114 8.21 -9.67 -1.88
N VAL A 115 7.23 -8.92 -2.39
CA VAL A 115 7.43 -7.89 -3.40
C VAL A 115 8.35 -6.78 -2.90
N PHE A 116 8.06 -6.23 -1.73
CA PHE A 116 8.89 -5.17 -1.16
C PHE A 116 10.28 -5.64 -0.75
N SER A 117 10.43 -6.88 -0.25
CA SER A 117 11.76 -7.44 0.05
C SER A 117 12.62 -7.53 -1.21
N LYS A 118 12.04 -7.92 -2.34
CA LYS A 118 12.75 -7.95 -3.62
C LYS A 118 13.10 -6.54 -4.10
N LEU A 119 12.17 -5.60 -4.00
CA LEU A 119 12.40 -4.20 -4.38
C LEU A 119 13.57 -3.58 -3.59
N ILE A 120 13.67 -3.80 -2.27
CA ILE A 120 14.76 -3.30 -1.45
C ILE A 120 16.10 -3.89 -1.93
N LEU A 121 16.16 -5.20 -2.17
CA LEU A 121 17.39 -5.85 -2.65
C LEU A 121 17.85 -5.27 -3.99
N ASP A 122 16.92 -5.00 -4.90
CA ASP A 122 17.24 -4.43 -6.22
C ASP A 122 17.71 -2.96 -6.10
N ILE A 123 17.07 -2.16 -5.24
CA ILE A 123 17.49 -0.76 -4.99
C ILE A 123 18.88 -0.72 -4.35
N ASP A 124 19.13 -1.52 -3.33
CA ASP A 124 20.43 -1.54 -2.65
C ASP A 124 21.55 -2.07 -3.54
N PHE A 125 21.23 -2.94 -4.50
CA PHE A 125 22.20 -3.42 -5.50
C PHE A 125 22.60 -2.31 -6.49
N VAL A 126 21.65 -1.52 -6.96
CA VAL A 126 21.89 -0.43 -7.94
C VAL A 126 22.60 0.77 -7.30
N SER A 127 22.47 0.95 -5.99
CA SER A 127 23.03 2.09 -5.24
C SER A 127 24.49 1.88 -4.81
N ARG A 128 25.09 0.73 -5.10
CA ARG A 128 26.50 0.39 -4.80
C ARG A 128 27.40 0.60 -6.02
#